data_809a83cd479bdd2db07ecd79da429c28
#
_entry.id   809a83cd479bdd2db07ecd79da429c28
#
_cell.length_a   1.000
_cell.length_b   1.000
_cell.length_c   1.000
_cell.angle_alpha   90.00
_cell.angle_beta   90.00
_cell.angle_gamma   90.00
#
_symmetry.space_group_name_H-M   'P 1'
#
loop_
_entity.id
_entity.type
_entity.pdbx_description
1 polymer ?
#
loop_
_entity_poly.entity_id
_entity_poly.type
_entity_poly.pdbx_seq_one_letter_code
_entity_poly.pdbx_strand_id
1 'polypeptide(L)'
;MLGELTKKEIEDVLMSNVVGRIGCSSQQKIYVVPVTYAYDGESIIGHTVEGMKIDFLRENPECCFQIDDIKNLFDWVSVIAWGTFEELKGEEAARCSDLLMKRISPIVSAGASQPHRMGPLPTARQATFEKNPIIYRIRIKEKSGRFERR
;
A
#
# COMPACT_ATOMS: atom_id res chain seq x y z
N MET A 1 -8.66 6.53 24.92
CA MET A 1 -9.94 5.89 24.66
C MET A 1 -9.89 5.14 23.33
N LEU A 2 -10.27 3.90 23.34
CA LEU A 2 -10.37 3.08 22.14
C LEU A 2 -11.71 3.34 21.45
N GLY A 3 -11.68 3.40 20.12
CA GLY A 3 -12.91 3.62 19.35
C GLY A 3 -12.77 3.19 17.91
N GLU A 4 -13.82 3.42 17.16
CA GLU A 4 -13.88 3.12 15.74
C GLU A 4 -13.81 4.42 14.93
N LEU A 5 -13.05 4.40 13.84
CA LEU A 5 -12.98 5.53 12.92
C LEU A 5 -14.27 5.66 12.10
N THR A 6 -14.66 6.88 11.81
CA THR A 6 -15.74 7.14 10.87
C THR A 6 -15.31 6.83 9.45
N LYS A 7 -16.26 6.72 8.53
CA LYS A 7 -15.96 6.50 7.10
C LYS A 7 -15.02 7.56 6.56
N LYS A 8 -15.26 8.84 6.91
CA LYS A 8 -14.41 9.94 6.47
C LYS A 8 -13.00 9.81 7.01
N GLU A 9 -12.85 9.47 8.28
CA GLU A 9 -11.54 9.28 8.91
C GLU A 9 -10.77 8.14 8.25
N ILE A 10 -11.44 7.04 7.90
CA ILE A 10 -10.84 5.92 7.16
C ILE A 10 -10.31 6.39 5.80
N GLU A 11 -11.12 7.13 5.05
CA GLU A 11 -10.71 7.68 3.75
C GLU A 11 -9.51 8.61 3.90
N ASP A 12 -9.51 9.46 4.93
CA ASP A 12 -8.40 10.39 5.19
C ASP A 12 -7.09 9.63 5.48
N VAL A 13 -7.15 8.55 6.25
CA VAL A 13 -5.97 7.71 6.54
C VAL A 13 -5.45 7.07 5.26
N LEU A 14 -6.33 6.51 4.43
CA LEU A 14 -5.95 5.89 3.16
C LEU A 14 -5.29 6.89 2.22
N MET A 15 -5.83 8.10 2.13
CA MET A 15 -5.32 9.13 1.22
C MET A 15 -4.03 9.79 1.71
N SER A 16 -3.82 9.89 3.01
CA SER A 16 -2.69 10.64 3.56
C SER A 16 -1.42 9.83 3.74
N ASN A 17 -1.47 8.52 3.57
CA ASN A 17 -0.33 7.63 3.72
C ASN A 17 0.12 7.07 2.37
N VAL A 18 1.36 6.60 2.30
CA VAL A 18 1.94 6.02 1.08
C VAL A 18 2.58 4.66 1.34
N VAL A 19 2.66 4.23 2.58
CA VAL A 19 3.17 2.91 2.96
C VAL A 19 2.10 2.20 3.76
N GLY A 20 1.84 0.98 3.38
CA GLY A 20 0.96 0.08 4.12
C GLY A 20 1.53 -1.32 4.11
N ARG A 21 0.79 -2.26 4.63
CA ARG A 21 1.19 -3.66 4.66
C ARG A 21 0.13 -4.50 3.99
N ILE A 22 0.57 -5.32 3.03
CA ILE A 22 -0.32 -6.27 2.38
C ILE A 22 -0.24 -7.58 3.14
N GLY A 23 -1.40 -8.15 3.46
CA GLY A 23 -1.52 -9.47 4.06
C GLY A 23 -2.13 -10.42 3.05
N CYS A 24 -1.45 -11.50 2.76
CA CYS A 24 -1.93 -12.51 1.81
C CYS A 24 -1.66 -13.90 2.35
N SER A 25 -2.31 -14.87 1.78
CA SER A 25 -2.16 -16.26 2.24
C SER A 25 -2.28 -17.24 1.09
N SER A 26 -1.54 -18.33 1.20
CA SER A 26 -1.62 -19.45 0.28
C SER A 26 -1.06 -20.68 0.97
N GLN A 27 -1.66 -21.84 0.72
CA GLN A 27 -1.19 -23.12 1.26
C GLN A 27 -0.94 -23.08 2.77
N GLN A 28 -1.90 -22.49 3.52
CA GLN A 28 -1.88 -22.40 4.98
C GLN A 28 -0.76 -21.51 5.52
N LYS A 29 -0.13 -20.72 4.68
CA LYS A 29 0.89 -19.76 5.10
C LYS A 29 0.37 -18.33 4.93
N ILE A 30 0.58 -17.51 5.94
CA ILE A 30 0.21 -16.10 5.93
C ILE A 30 1.49 -15.28 5.75
N TYR A 31 1.43 -14.30 4.86
CA TYR A 31 2.58 -13.45 4.55
C TYR A 31 2.16 -11.98 4.64
N VAL A 32 2.93 -11.20 5.40
CA VAL A 32 2.67 -9.77 5.59
C VAL A 32 3.95 -9.01 5.23
N VAL A 33 3.82 -8.01 4.36
CA VAL A 33 4.99 -7.26 3.88
C VAL A 33 4.61 -5.81 3.62
N PRO A 34 5.51 -4.84 3.94
CA PRO A 34 5.25 -3.44 3.63
C PRO A 34 5.35 -3.18 2.12
N VAL A 35 4.50 -2.30 1.65
CA VAL A 35 4.48 -1.87 0.24
C VAL A 35 4.15 -0.37 0.17
N THR A 36 4.65 0.30 -0.86
CA THR A 36 4.19 1.64 -1.18
C THR A 36 2.94 1.54 -2.04
N TYR A 37 2.06 2.53 -1.90
CA TYR A 37 0.78 2.48 -2.59
C TYR A 37 0.24 3.87 -2.89
N ALA A 38 -0.75 3.90 -3.76
CA ALA A 38 -1.65 5.04 -3.94
C ALA A 38 -3.09 4.55 -3.79
N TYR A 39 -3.95 5.44 -3.33
CA TYR A 39 -5.37 5.15 -3.17
C TYR A 39 -6.17 6.05 -4.12
N ASP A 40 -7.06 5.46 -4.91
CA ASP A 40 -7.84 6.19 -5.90
C ASP A 40 -9.30 6.46 -5.45
N GLY A 41 -9.62 6.17 -4.19
CA GLY A 41 -10.98 6.27 -3.65
C GLY A 41 -11.74 4.95 -3.65
N GLU A 42 -11.29 3.96 -4.38
CA GLU A 42 -11.93 2.65 -4.50
C GLU A 42 -10.95 1.49 -4.34
N SER A 43 -9.71 1.69 -4.74
CA SER A 43 -8.71 0.63 -4.83
C SER A 43 -7.37 1.08 -4.30
N ILE A 44 -6.61 0.12 -3.79
CA ILE A 44 -5.19 0.27 -3.47
C ILE A 44 -4.41 -0.09 -4.74
N ILE A 45 -3.53 0.79 -5.16
CA ILE A 45 -2.71 0.62 -6.36
C ILE A 45 -1.26 0.49 -5.93
N GLY A 46 -0.56 -0.50 -6.45
CA GLY A 46 0.83 -0.72 -6.15
C GLY A 46 1.60 -1.30 -7.33
N HIS A 47 2.91 -1.39 -7.15
CA HIS A 47 3.79 -2.04 -8.11
C HIS A 47 4.73 -2.98 -7.37
N THR A 48 5.18 -4.00 -8.05
CA THR A 48 6.10 -4.99 -7.47
C THR A 48 6.82 -5.73 -8.61
N VAL A 49 7.68 -6.64 -8.21
CA VAL A 49 8.34 -7.58 -9.12
C VAL A 49 7.95 -8.99 -8.73
N GLU A 50 8.32 -9.98 -9.54
CA GLU A 50 8.09 -11.38 -9.20
C GLU A 50 8.69 -11.71 -7.83
N GLY A 51 7.98 -12.49 -7.04
CA GLY A 51 8.40 -12.90 -5.71
C GLY A 51 7.29 -13.61 -4.96
N MET A 52 7.52 -13.91 -3.69
CA MET A 52 6.59 -14.68 -2.85
C MET A 52 5.21 -14.02 -2.76
N LYS A 53 5.17 -12.70 -2.58
CA LYS A 53 3.93 -11.93 -2.48
C LYS A 53 3.04 -12.16 -3.71
N ILE A 54 3.62 -12.05 -4.89
CA ILE A 54 2.88 -12.21 -6.15
C ILE A 54 2.44 -13.65 -6.34
N ASP A 55 3.30 -14.61 -5.99
CA ASP A 55 2.94 -16.03 -6.08
C ASP A 55 1.72 -16.34 -5.22
N PHE A 56 1.71 -15.83 -3.99
CA PHE A 56 0.58 -16.00 -3.07
C PHE A 56 -0.70 -15.35 -3.61
N LEU A 57 -0.59 -14.13 -4.11
CA LEU A 57 -1.74 -13.38 -4.61
C LEU A 57 -2.32 -13.95 -5.90
N ARG A 58 -1.48 -14.55 -6.74
CA ARG A 58 -1.96 -15.25 -7.93
C ARG A 58 -2.71 -16.53 -7.59
N GLU A 59 -2.27 -17.25 -6.56
CA GLU A 59 -2.96 -18.45 -6.10
C GLU A 59 -4.23 -18.11 -5.31
N ASN A 60 -4.16 -17.09 -4.45
CA ASN A 60 -5.28 -16.64 -3.64
C ASN A 60 -5.36 -15.12 -3.68
N PRO A 61 -6.23 -14.56 -4.52
CA PRO A 61 -6.33 -13.10 -4.66
C PRO A 61 -7.03 -12.40 -3.50
N GLU A 62 -7.68 -13.13 -2.60
CA GLU A 62 -8.29 -12.52 -1.42
C GLU A 62 -7.18 -12.10 -0.45
N CYS A 63 -7.18 -10.82 -0.08
CA CYS A 63 -6.10 -10.25 0.73
C CYS A 63 -6.62 -9.12 1.59
N CYS A 64 -5.77 -8.63 2.46
CA CYS A 64 -6.05 -7.42 3.22
C CYS A 64 -4.90 -6.43 3.08
N PHE A 65 -5.19 -5.19 3.39
CA PHE A 65 -4.22 -4.11 3.36
C PHE A 65 -4.39 -3.30 4.65
N GLN A 66 -3.30 -3.06 5.37
CA GLN A 66 -3.33 -2.37 6.64
C GLN A 66 -2.47 -1.12 6.57
N ILE A 67 -3.02 -0.01 7.06
CA ILE A 67 -2.31 1.25 7.18
C ILE A 67 -2.47 1.73 8.61
N ASP A 68 -1.39 2.26 9.20
CA ASP A 68 -1.47 2.86 10.52
C ASP A 68 -0.70 4.18 10.59
N ASP A 69 -1.03 4.95 11.60
CA ASP A 69 -0.28 6.12 12.01
C ASP A 69 -0.18 6.03 13.54
N ILE A 70 0.99 5.68 14.02
CA ILE A 70 1.25 5.42 15.44
C ILE A 70 2.16 6.52 15.96
N LYS A 71 1.62 7.41 16.80
CA LYS A 71 2.41 8.45 17.45
C LYS A 71 3.02 7.94 18.74
N ASN A 72 2.25 7.22 19.52
CA ASN A 72 2.70 6.57 20.76
C ASN A 72 1.68 5.49 21.14
N LEU A 73 1.91 4.85 22.31
CA LEU A 73 1.06 3.75 22.78
C LEU A 73 -0.40 4.14 22.99
N PHE A 74 -0.67 5.41 23.19
CA PHE A 74 -2.00 5.91 23.54
C PHE A 74 -2.60 6.84 22.49
N ASP A 75 -1.92 6.98 21.35
CA ASP A 75 -2.38 7.83 20.24
C ASP A 75 -1.99 7.19 18.91
N TRP A 76 -2.93 6.47 18.31
CA TRP A 76 -2.73 5.79 17.04
C TRP A 76 -4.05 5.58 16.30
N VAL A 77 -3.95 5.44 15.01
CA VAL A 77 -5.04 5.01 14.14
C VAL A 77 -4.57 3.82 13.32
N SER A 78 -5.48 2.92 13.00
CA SER A 78 -5.21 1.76 12.15
C SER A 78 -6.42 1.49 11.26
N VAL A 79 -6.17 1.29 9.99
CA VAL A 79 -7.20 0.97 9.00
C VAL A 79 -6.85 -0.36 8.35
N ILE A 80 -7.84 -1.22 8.21
CA ILE A 80 -7.73 -2.46 7.44
C ILE A 80 -8.74 -2.40 6.31
N ALA A 81 -8.30 -2.74 5.09
CA ALA A 81 -9.13 -2.91 3.92
C ALA A 81 -9.02 -4.36 3.45
N TRP A 82 -10.15 -5.01 3.25
CA TRP A 82 -10.21 -6.36 2.66
C TRP A 82 -10.62 -6.23 1.21
N GLY A 83 -9.96 -6.97 0.35
CA GLY A 83 -10.26 -6.88 -1.07
C GLY A 83 -9.67 -8.00 -1.89
N THR A 84 -9.77 -7.83 -3.19
CA THR A 84 -9.33 -8.82 -4.17
C THR A 84 -8.21 -8.24 -5.00
N PHE A 85 -7.09 -8.94 -5.03
CA PHE A 85 -5.93 -8.60 -5.86
C PHE A 85 -6.26 -8.79 -7.34
N GLU A 86 -5.80 -7.86 -8.16
CA GLU A 86 -5.94 -7.89 -9.61
C GLU A 86 -4.67 -7.38 -10.26
N GLU A 87 -4.05 -8.20 -11.08
CA GLU A 87 -2.89 -7.81 -11.88
C GLU A 87 -3.36 -7.03 -13.10
N LEU A 88 -2.79 -5.85 -13.32
CA LEU A 88 -3.23 -4.95 -14.40
C LEU A 88 -2.34 -5.08 -15.64
N LYS A 89 -2.93 -4.87 -16.79
CA LYS A 89 -2.26 -4.92 -18.09
C LYS A 89 -2.70 -3.73 -18.93
N GLY A 90 -1.88 -3.41 -19.96
CA GLY A 90 -2.24 -2.43 -20.98
C GLY A 90 -2.43 -1.02 -20.47
N GLU A 91 -3.43 -0.34 -21.01
CA GLU A 91 -3.70 1.08 -20.69
C GLU A 91 -4.06 1.28 -19.22
N GLU A 92 -4.77 0.34 -18.62
CA GLU A 92 -5.16 0.42 -17.23
C GLU A 92 -3.93 0.34 -16.31
N ALA A 93 -2.99 -0.55 -16.62
CA ALA A 93 -1.72 -0.63 -15.91
C ALA A 93 -0.93 0.68 -16.05
N ALA A 94 -0.88 1.24 -17.24
CA ALA A 94 -0.18 2.51 -17.49
C ALA A 94 -0.81 3.66 -16.71
N ARG A 95 -2.13 3.74 -16.68
CA ARG A 95 -2.85 4.78 -15.94
C ARG A 95 -2.62 4.66 -14.44
N CYS A 96 -2.68 3.47 -13.90
CA CYS A 96 -2.46 3.23 -12.47
C CYS A 96 -1.00 3.44 -12.08
N SER A 97 -0.06 3.04 -12.94
CA SER A 97 1.36 3.31 -12.73
C SER A 97 1.64 4.80 -12.66
N ASP A 98 1.03 5.57 -13.57
CA ASP A 98 1.18 7.04 -13.58
C ASP A 98 0.64 7.68 -12.30
N LEU A 99 -0.52 7.24 -11.85
CA LEU A 99 -1.13 7.71 -10.61
C LEU A 99 -0.25 7.41 -9.41
N LEU A 100 0.31 6.20 -9.35
CA LEU A 100 1.21 5.79 -8.29
C LEU A 100 2.48 6.65 -8.30
N MET A 101 3.07 6.88 -9.47
CA MET A 101 4.29 7.68 -9.61
C MET A 101 4.07 9.13 -9.19
N LYS A 102 2.95 9.71 -9.58
CA LYS A 102 2.61 11.09 -9.19
C LYS A 102 2.46 11.22 -7.68
N ARG A 103 1.97 10.18 -7.02
CA ARG A 103 1.80 10.18 -5.56
C ARG A 103 3.14 10.00 -4.84
N ILE A 104 4.02 9.15 -5.34
CA ILE A 104 5.25 8.75 -4.66
C ILE A 104 6.43 9.67 -5.00
N SER A 105 6.53 10.15 -6.23
CA SER A 105 7.68 10.92 -6.73
C SER A 105 8.07 12.12 -5.85
N PRO A 106 7.14 12.97 -5.39
CA PRO A 106 7.51 14.09 -4.52
C PRO A 106 8.10 13.62 -3.19
N ILE A 107 7.62 12.50 -2.67
CA ILE A 107 8.07 11.94 -1.39
C ILE A 107 9.47 11.33 -1.53
N VAL A 108 9.74 10.62 -2.61
CA VAL A 108 11.05 10.06 -2.90
C VAL A 108 12.08 11.18 -3.05
N SER A 109 11.74 12.25 -3.76
CA SER A 109 12.62 13.41 -3.92
C SER A 109 12.93 14.08 -2.58
N ALA A 110 11.93 14.26 -1.71
CA ALA A 110 12.10 14.80 -0.37
C ALA A 110 12.93 13.86 0.50
N GLY A 111 12.69 12.55 0.41
CA GLY A 111 13.42 11.52 1.15
C GLY A 111 14.89 11.44 0.76
N ALA A 112 15.22 11.71 -0.49
CA ALA A 112 16.60 11.69 -0.98
C ALA A 112 17.49 12.73 -0.31
N SER A 113 16.91 13.75 0.31
CA SER A 113 17.66 14.78 1.03
C SER A 113 17.93 14.43 2.49
N GLN A 114 17.48 13.27 2.97
CA GLN A 114 17.66 12.87 4.36
C GLN A 114 19.00 12.12 4.54
N PRO A 115 19.92 12.68 5.33
CA PRO A 115 21.29 12.14 5.39
C PRO A 115 21.44 10.84 6.17
N HIS A 116 20.45 10.43 6.91
CA HIS A 116 20.53 9.22 7.73
C HIS A 116 20.10 7.93 7.00
N ARG A 117 19.76 8.05 5.75
CA ARG A 117 19.42 6.87 4.95
C ARG A 117 20.67 6.20 4.42
N MET A 118 20.75 4.92 4.65
CA MET A 118 21.87 4.10 4.22
C MET A 118 21.81 3.88 2.70
N GLY A 119 22.83 4.37 2.01
CA GLY A 119 22.98 4.21 0.56
C GLY A 119 22.08 5.13 -0.26
N PRO A 120 22.32 5.21 -1.55
CA PRO A 120 21.47 6.00 -2.44
C PRO A 120 20.09 5.37 -2.52
N LEU A 121 19.06 6.22 -2.33
CA LEU A 121 17.71 5.78 -2.60
C LEU A 121 17.61 5.44 -4.09
N PRO A 122 16.96 4.31 -4.44
CA PRO A 122 16.65 4.08 -5.83
C PRO A 122 15.84 5.28 -6.32
N THR A 123 16.20 5.84 -7.45
CA THR A 123 15.39 6.88 -8.07
C THR A 123 14.00 6.29 -8.30
N ALA A 124 12.97 7.12 -8.33
CA ALA A 124 11.63 6.65 -8.67
C ALA A 124 11.65 5.86 -9.99
N ARG A 125 12.52 6.27 -10.92
CA ARG A 125 12.75 5.58 -12.17
C ARG A 125 13.32 4.17 -11.96
N GLN A 126 14.31 4.01 -11.08
CA GLN A 126 14.90 2.71 -10.77
C GLN A 126 13.94 1.80 -10.04
N ALA A 127 13.17 2.35 -9.10
CA ALA A 127 12.19 1.58 -8.35
C ALA A 127 11.02 1.11 -9.22
N THR A 128 10.67 1.88 -10.27
CA THR A 128 9.49 1.61 -11.10
C THR A 128 9.82 0.85 -12.38
N PHE A 129 11.04 1.02 -12.89
CA PHE A 129 11.46 0.47 -14.17
C PHE A 129 12.46 -0.67 -14.05
N GLU A 130 12.59 -1.26 -12.86
CA GLU A 130 13.23 -2.56 -12.78
C GLU A 130 12.45 -3.55 -13.65
N LYS A 131 13.18 -4.51 -14.19
CA LYS A 131 12.70 -5.44 -15.21
C LYS A 131 11.27 -5.93 -14.96
N ASN A 132 10.36 -5.60 -15.87
CA ASN A 132 8.98 -6.09 -15.89
C ASN A 132 8.21 -5.83 -14.59
N PRO A 133 8.00 -4.56 -14.22
CA PRO A 133 7.21 -4.27 -13.04
C PRO A 133 5.79 -4.79 -13.22
N ILE A 134 5.28 -5.36 -12.15
CA ILE A 134 3.89 -5.81 -12.08
C ILE A 134 3.11 -4.68 -11.44
N ILE A 135 2.12 -4.16 -12.15
CA ILE A 135 1.19 -3.16 -11.64
C ILE A 135 -0.06 -3.91 -11.20
N TYR A 136 -0.50 -3.64 -9.99
CA TYR A 136 -1.67 -4.32 -9.45
C TYR A 136 -2.58 -3.33 -8.74
N ARG A 137 -3.82 -3.76 -8.52
CA ARG A 137 -4.71 -3.08 -7.60
C ARG A 137 -5.40 -4.09 -6.71
N ILE A 138 -5.78 -3.64 -5.53
CA ILE A 138 -6.64 -4.39 -4.63
C ILE A 138 -7.98 -3.68 -4.66
N ARG A 139 -9.00 -4.34 -5.19
CA ARG A 139 -10.38 -3.82 -5.17
C ARG A 139 -10.93 -4.03 -3.78
N ILE A 140 -11.20 -2.93 -3.10
CA ILE A 140 -11.64 -2.97 -1.71
C ILE A 140 -13.12 -3.36 -1.65
N LYS A 141 -13.41 -4.35 -0.81
CA LYS A 141 -14.77 -4.81 -0.53
C LYS A 141 -15.28 -4.29 0.80
N GLU A 142 -14.39 -4.18 1.79
CA GLU A 142 -14.74 -3.82 3.15
C GLU A 142 -13.58 -3.08 3.79
N LYS A 143 -13.91 -2.07 4.60
CA LYS A 143 -12.93 -1.30 5.36
C LYS A 143 -13.36 -1.18 6.80
N SER A 144 -12.41 -1.17 7.71
CA SER A 144 -12.66 -0.81 9.11
C SER A 144 -11.48 0.00 9.63
N GLY A 145 -11.73 0.78 10.65
CA GLY A 145 -10.68 1.57 11.28
C GLY A 145 -10.89 1.68 12.77
N ARG A 146 -9.79 1.68 13.49
CA ARG A 146 -9.78 1.80 14.93
C ARG A 146 -8.77 2.84 15.38
N PHE A 147 -8.97 3.36 16.57
CA PHE A 147 -8.05 4.34 17.14
C PHE A 147 -7.95 4.17 18.65
N GLU A 148 -6.85 4.70 19.18
CA GLU A 148 -6.75 5.06 20.58
C GLU A 148 -6.34 6.52 20.66
N ARG A 149 -7.02 7.28 21.50
CA ARG A 149 -6.73 8.69 21.74
C ARG A 149 -6.80 8.98 23.23
N ARG A 150 -5.88 9.81 23.70
CA ARG A 150 -5.91 10.37 25.03
C ARG A 150 -6.48 11.76 25.05
#